data_a85217d0e385f2c77d1deadd90d2cecd
#
_entry.id   a85217d0e385f2c77d1deadd90d2cecd
#
_cell.length_a   1.000
_cell.length_b   1.000
_cell.length_c   1.000
_cell.angle_alpha   90.00
_cell.angle_beta   90.00
_cell.angle_gamma   90.00
#
_symmetry.space_group_name_H-M   'P 1'
#
loop_
_entity.id
_entity.type
_entity.pdbx_description
1 polymer ?
#
loop_
_entity_poly.entity_id
_entity_poly.type
_entity_poly.pdbx_seq_one_letter_code
_entity_poly.pdbx_strand_id
1 'polypeptide(L)'
;TEAAQTAPAEKQDVSLRIWGAEEDQTMLQGMIDSFKEHYADYANFDIQLGTESESTAKDTVLADIEAAADVYSFASDQLFDLVNAGALQSVDEMDAALETYAGKSVADVKSANASGSVEAATKDGTLYAFPMSADNGYFLYYNSELVTPEDAQTWDTLLAAAEKAGKKVGMTLASGWYNASFFYGAGFTTALNDDGSTAMDWNGTSADGVTGVQVVQSMLGIAGNSAFLPIADGDVSNQIASGDLCAVISGTWDAAAAQTAFGDGYAATKLPTYTCGDKQIQQGSVAGFKLVGVNKYSANAGWATLLADWITNEDNQAIRFAEREIGPSNINVAGSEEVSSNTAIAALSEQSAYGVVQIVGGKYWDPAKTFGEKVAQGQLKADDEAGIQAALDELVEGVSVPAE
;
A
#
# COMPACT_ATOMS: atom_id res chain seq x y z
N THR A 1 34.48 -17.14 10.88
CA THR A 1 35.42 -16.17 11.47
C THR A 1 35.14 -14.84 10.75
N GLU A 2 34.28 -14.02 11.35
CA GLU A 2 34.08 -12.63 10.97
C GLU A 2 35.39 -11.89 11.04
N ALA A 3 35.87 -11.37 9.94
CA ALA A 3 36.92 -10.37 9.95
C ALA A 3 36.26 -9.05 10.45
N ALA A 4 36.36 -8.81 11.74
CA ALA A 4 36.01 -7.52 12.30
C ALA A 4 36.84 -6.45 11.58
N GLN A 5 36.17 -5.60 10.83
CA GLN A 5 36.83 -4.48 10.17
C GLN A 5 37.31 -3.52 11.25
N THR A 6 38.61 -3.26 11.30
CA THR A 6 39.17 -2.29 12.23
C THR A 6 38.70 -0.89 11.86
N ALA A 7 38.17 -0.16 12.83
CA ALA A 7 37.81 1.24 12.67
C ALA A 7 38.96 2.05 12.05
N PRO A 8 38.70 3.04 11.17
CA PRO A 8 39.75 3.84 10.54
C PRO A 8 40.53 4.66 11.58
N ALA A 9 41.81 4.91 11.31
CA ALA A 9 42.70 5.69 12.20
C ALA A 9 42.26 7.16 12.38
N GLU A 10 41.52 7.69 11.40
CA GLU A 10 40.89 9.02 11.44
C GLU A 10 39.44 8.88 11.02
N LYS A 11 38.51 9.45 11.82
CA LYS A 11 37.06 9.44 11.49
C LYS A 11 36.80 10.47 10.38
N GLN A 12 35.93 10.06 9.49
CA GLN A 12 35.44 10.95 8.42
C GLN A 12 34.32 11.84 8.98
N ASP A 13 34.26 13.11 8.58
CA ASP A 13 33.13 13.97 8.84
C ASP A 13 32.06 13.78 7.76
N VAL A 14 30.85 13.43 8.18
CA VAL A 14 29.73 13.10 7.29
C VAL A 14 28.54 13.99 7.61
N SER A 15 28.12 14.78 6.62
CA SER A 15 26.89 15.59 6.71
C SER A 15 25.81 14.96 5.82
N LEU A 16 24.62 14.74 6.37
CA LEU A 16 23.47 14.20 5.68
C LEU A 16 22.20 15.00 6.02
N ARG A 17 21.28 15.05 5.08
CA ARG A 17 19.89 15.51 5.30
C ARG A 17 18.94 14.35 5.05
N ILE A 18 17.97 14.20 5.94
CA ILE A 18 16.90 13.22 5.82
C ILE A 18 15.56 13.91 5.94
N TRP A 19 14.58 13.50 5.10
CA TRP A 19 13.20 13.93 5.18
C TRP A 19 12.28 12.78 5.58
N GLY A 20 11.34 13.07 6.48
CA GLY A 20 10.27 12.18 6.86
C GLY A 20 9.02 12.94 7.26
N ALA A 21 7.89 12.23 7.39
CA ALA A 21 6.61 12.83 7.74
C ALA A 21 6.64 13.58 9.08
N GLU A 22 5.79 14.61 9.23
CA GLU A 22 5.73 15.43 10.44
C GLU A 22 5.42 14.60 11.70
N GLU A 23 4.50 13.66 11.57
CA GLU A 23 4.10 12.77 12.64
C GLU A 23 5.17 11.75 13.06
N ASP A 24 6.20 11.53 12.23
CA ASP A 24 7.30 10.59 12.48
C ASP A 24 8.55 11.24 13.05
N GLN A 25 8.59 12.58 13.19
CA GLN A 25 9.81 13.33 13.51
C GLN A 25 10.48 12.87 14.81
N THR A 26 9.70 12.62 15.88
CA THR A 26 10.26 12.18 17.17
C THR A 26 10.87 10.79 17.08
N MET A 27 10.19 9.87 16.42
CA MET A 27 10.65 8.49 16.20
C MET A 27 11.91 8.47 15.32
N LEU A 28 11.88 9.18 14.19
CA LEU A 28 13.02 9.28 13.28
C LEU A 28 14.25 9.90 13.94
N GLN A 29 14.08 10.91 14.82
CA GLN A 29 15.19 11.46 15.57
C GLN A 29 15.86 10.40 16.48
N GLY A 30 15.07 9.56 17.15
CA GLY A 30 15.57 8.42 17.94
C GLY A 30 16.35 7.42 17.10
N MET A 31 15.84 7.10 15.90
CA MET A 31 16.54 6.20 14.95
C MET A 31 17.86 6.82 14.44
N ILE A 32 17.88 8.12 14.18
CA ILE A 32 19.10 8.85 13.78
C ILE A 32 20.13 8.85 14.90
N ASP A 33 19.72 9.08 16.14
CA ASP A 33 20.63 9.10 17.28
C ASP A 33 21.22 7.72 17.52
N SER A 34 20.45 6.65 17.42
CA SER A 34 20.94 5.26 17.49
C SER A 34 21.88 4.90 16.33
N PHE A 35 21.61 5.39 15.12
CA PHE A 35 22.52 5.26 13.98
C PHE A 35 23.89 5.92 14.25
N LYS A 36 23.87 7.16 14.75
CA LYS A 36 25.12 7.88 15.09
C LYS A 36 25.91 7.14 16.16
N GLU A 37 25.23 6.58 17.17
CA GLU A 37 25.88 5.81 18.23
C GLU A 37 26.49 4.52 17.67
N HIS A 38 25.75 3.77 16.84
CA HIS A 38 26.20 2.53 16.25
C HIS A 38 27.47 2.69 15.38
N TYR A 39 27.50 3.73 14.57
CA TYR A 39 28.61 4.00 13.64
C TYR A 39 29.62 5.03 14.17
N ALA A 40 29.59 5.36 15.46
CA ALA A 40 30.45 6.36 16.08
C ALA A 40 31.95 6.14 15.88
N ASP A 41 32.37 4.87 15.75
CA ASP A 41 33.78 4.53 15.55
C ASP A 41 34.30 4.80 14.14
N TYR A 42 33.38 4.94 13.15
CA TYR A 42 33.73 5.10 11.74
C TYR A 42 33.68 6.56 11.26
N ALA A 43 32.71 7.35 11.74
CA ALA A 43 32.52 8.73 11.29
C ALA A 43 31.95 9.64 12.37
N ASN A 44 32.11 10.96 12.17
CA ASN A 44 31.43 12.01 12.91
C ASN A 44 30.25 12.46 12.07
N PHE A 45 29.02 12.27 12.56
CA PHE A 45 27.81 12.54 11.80
C PHE A 45 27.14 13.86 12.19
N ASP A 46 26.88 14.70 11.21
CA ASP A 46 25.92 15.81 11.26
C ASP A 46 24.72 15.44 10.37
N ILE A 47 23.63 14.96 10.99
CA ILE A 47 22.42 14.53 10.29
C ILE A 47 21.27 15.47 10.64
N GLN A 48 20.74 16.15 9.62
CA GLN A 48 19.64 17.10 9.75
C GLN A 48 18.34 16.46 9.31
N LEU A 49 17.37 16.38 10.22
CA LEU A 49 16.04 15.88 9.97
C LEU A 49 15.11 17.03 9.55
N GLY A 50 14.49 16.90 8.39
CA GLY A 50 13.49 17.82 7.85
C GLY A 50 12.15 17.12 7.67
N THR A 51 11.09 17.92 7.49
CA THR A 51 9.72 17.43 7.30
C THR A 51 9.36 17.40 5.82
N GLU A 52 8.95 16.25 5.33
CA GLU A 52 8.32 16.05 4.02
C GLU A 52 7.38 14.84 4.08
N SER A 53 6.17 15.00 3.56
CA SER A 53 5.19 13.89 3.51
C SER A 53 5.54 12.89 2.42
N GLU A 54 5.35 11.60 2.68
CA GLU A 54 5.55 10.56 1.68
C GLU A 54 4.63 10.74 0.44
N SER A 55 3.49 11.38 0.60
CA SER A 55 2.56 11.63 -0.51
C SER A 55 3.03 12.72 -1.47
N THR A 56 3.85 13.68 -1.01
CA THR A 56 4.33 14.84 -1.78
C THR A 56 5.82 14.80 -2.07
N ALA A 57 6.54 13.84 -1.52
CA ALA A 57 8.00 13.74 -1.61
C ALA A 57 8.53 13.79 -3.06
N LYS A 58 7.87 13.09 -3.99
CA LYS A 58 8.22 13.14 -5.42
C LYS A 58 8.24 14.57 -5.97
N ASP A 59 7.18 15.32 -5.74
CA ASP A 59 7.06 16.67 -6.31
C ASP A 59 8.13 17.60 -5.74
N THR A 60 8.39 17.49 -4.43
CA THR A 60 9.45 18.27 -3.76
C THR A 60 10.84 17.88 -4.26
N VAL A 61 11.12 16.58 -4.41
CA VAL A 61 12.41 16.09 -4.96
C VAL A 61 12.61 16.52 -6.40
N LEU A 62 11.57 16.36 -7.26
CA LEU A 62 11.68 16.69 -8.68
C LEU A 62 11.75 18.20 -8.95
N ALA A 63 11.33 19.03 -8.01
CA ALA A 63 11.51 20.48 -8.12
C ALA A 63 13.00 20.89 -8.15
N ASP A 64 13.87 20.20 -7.39
CA ASP A 64 15.32 20.39 -7.39
C ASP A 64 16.01 19.15 -6.79
N ILE A 65 16.36 18.18 -7.64
CA ILE A 65 16.92 16.88 -7.23
C ILE A 65 18.25 17.05 -6.51
N GLU A 66 19.12 17.96 -6.97
CA GLU A 66 20.44 18.18 -6.37
C GLU A 66 20.35 18.85 -4.97
N ALA A 67 19.32 19.66 -4.76
CA ALA A 67 19.05 20.31 -3.48
C ALA A 67 18.19 19.50 -2.52
N ALA A 68 17.58 18.40 -2.98
CA ALA A 68 16.76 17.51 -2.15
C ALA A 68 17.60 16.82 -1.05
N ALA A 69 16.93 16.25 -0.03
CA ALA A 69 17.60 15.51 1.03
C ALA A 69 18.37 14.30 0.49
N ASP A 70 19.40 13.87 1.22
CA ASP A 70 20.19 12.67 0.88
C ASP A 70 19.37 11.37 1.03
N VAL A 71 18.45 11.37 2.02
CA VAL A 71 17.55 10.25 2.32
C VAL A 71 16.13 10.81 2.47
N TYR A 72 15.14 10.15 1.86
CA TYR A 72 13.75 10.56 1.99
C TYR A 72 12.78 9.39 1.85
N SER A 73 11.67 9.45 2.60
CA SER A 73 10.56 8.50 2.48
C SER A 73 9.55 8.97 1.44
N PHE A 74 8.93 8.03 0.73
CA PHE A 74 7.93 8.31 -0.31
C PHE A 74 6.97 7.14 -0.50
N ALA A 75 5.79 7.40 -1.06
CA ALA A 75 4.81 6.37 -1.42
C ALA A 75 5.27 5.62 -2.69
N SER A 76 5.06 4.31 -2.72
CA SER A 76 5.60 3.41 -3.74
C SER A 76 5.17 3.71 -5.17
N ASP A 77 3.99 4.31 -5.38
CA ASP A 77 3.50 4.76 -6.69
C ASP A 77 4.37 5.87 -7.32
N GLN A 78 5.22 6.52 -6.52
CA GLN A 78 6.14 7.57 -6.96
C GLN A 78 7.48 7.01 -7.50
N LEU A 79 7.77 5.72 -7.27
CA LEU A 79 9.07 5.13 -7.62
C LEU A 79 9.41 5.31 -9.10
N PHE A 80 8.45 5.03 -9.98
CA PHE A 80 8.66 5.09 -11.42
C PHE A 80 9.15 6.47 -11.88
N ASP A 81 8.49 7.53 -11.44
CA ASP A 81 8.83 8.91 -11.82
C ASP A 81 10.19 9.32 -11.25
N LEU A 82 10.47 8.97 -9.98
CA LEU A 82 11.75 9.27 -9.34
C LEU A 82 12.93 8.55 -10.01
N VAL A 83 12.76 7.29 -10.42
CA VAL A 83 13.80 6.54 -11.13
C VAL A 83 14.00 7.10 -12.54
N ASN A 84 12.93 7.40 -13.27
CA ASN A 84 13.02 7.96 -14.63
C ASN A 84 13.69 9.33 -14.65
N ALA A 85 13.45 10.16 -13.63
CA ALA A 85 14.12 11.44 -13.46
C ALA A 85 15.57 11.33 -12.99
N GLY A 86 16.06 10.13 -12.65
CA GLY A 86 17.41 9.92 -12.13
C GLY A 86 17.60 10.46 -10.71
N ALA A 87 16.53 10.53 -9.91
CA ALA A 87 16.58 11.07 -8.56
C ALA A 87 17.06 10.04 -7.52
N LEU A 88 16.92 8.74 -7.80
CA LEU A 88 17.27 7.68 -6.87
C LEU A 88 18.61 7.02 -7.20
N GLN A 89 19.41 6.78 -6.15
CA GLN A 89 20.56 5.89 -6.18
C GLN A 89 20.07 4.43 -6.19
N SER A 90 20.61 3.60 -7.07
CA SER A 90 20.39 2.16 -7.02
C SER A 90 20.97 1.55 -5.74
N VAL A 91 20.16 0.77 -5.02
CA VAL A 91 20.62 0.04 -3.84
C VAL A 91 21.59 -1.08 -4.22
N ASP A 92 21.36 -1.74 -5.38
CA ASP A 92 22.25 -2.80 -5.90
C ASP A 92 23.69 -2.26 -6.16
N GLU A 93 23.86 -0.99 -6.52
CA GLU A 93 25.19 -0.35 -6.67
C GLU A 93 25.87 -0.09 -5.32
N MET A 94 25.15 -0.12 -4.21
CA MET A 94 25.65 0.13 -2.85
C MET A 94 25.85 -1.16 -2.04
N ASP A 95 25.75 -2.33 -2.66
CA ASP A 95 25.88 -3.63 -2.02
C ASP A 95 27.19 -3.75 -1.20
N ALA A 96 28.31 -3.28 -1.74
CA ALA A 96 29.60 -3.28 -1.04
C ALA A 96 29.60 -2.44 0.26
N ALA A 97 28.82 -1.35 0.33
CA ALA A 97 28.70 -0.57 1.55
C ALA A 97 27.88 -1.30 2.60
N LEU A 98 26.79 -1.95 2.19
CA LEU A 98 25.95 -2.79 3.05
C LEU A 98 26.73 -3.99 3.59
N GLU A 99 27.45 -4.72 2.74
CA GLU A 99 28.28 -5.86 3.17
C GLU A 99 29.37 -5.43 4.17
N THR A 100 30.01 -4.29 3.87
CA THR A 100 31.16 -3.80 4.65
C THR A 100 30.75 -3.33 6.04
N TYR A 101 29.69 -2.54 6.15
CA TYR A 101 29.34 -1.83 7.39
C TYR A 101 28.09 -2.40 8.09
N ALA A 102 27.12 -2.93 7.34
CA ALA A 102 25.91 -3.52 7.90
C ALA A 102 25.95 -5.06 7.95
N GLY A 103 26.99 -5.69 7.35
CA GLY A 103 27.17 -7.14 7.38
C GLY A 103 26.10 -7.92 6.61
N LYS A 104 25.42 -7.29 5.65
CA LYS A 104 24.35 -7.88 4.83
C LYS A 104 24.44 -7.42 3.38
N SER A 105 23.92 -8.24 2.49
CA SER A 105 23.80 -7.94 1.05
C SER A 105 22.44 -7.34 0.70
N VAL A 106 22.31 -6.80 -0.52
CA VAL A 106 21.01 -6.40 -1.10
C VAL A 106 20.04 -7.59 -1.17
N ALA A 107 20.55 -8.82 -1.39
CA ALA A 107 19.72 -10.02 -1.36
C ALA A 107 19.13 -10.27 0.04
N ASP A 108 19.86 -9.97 1.11
CA ASP A 108 19.36 -10.08 2.48
C ASP A 108 18.26 -9.01 2.74
N VAL A 109 18.44 -7.78 2.24
CA VAL A 109 17.39 -6.73 2.31
C VAL A 109 16.12 -7.20 1.60
N LYS A 110 16.24 -7.74 0.39
CA LYS A 110 15.11 -8.27 -0.38
C LYS A 110 14.40 -9.42 0.35
N SER A 111 15.16 -10.37 0.90
CA SER A 111 14.61 -11.56 1.59
C SER A 111 13.98 -11.26 2.95
N ALA A 112 14.39 -10.19 3.61
CA ALA A 112 13.86 -9.78 4.91
C ALA A 112 12.51 -9.07 4.82
N ASN A 113 12.06 -8.69 3.62
CA ASN A 113 10.85 -7.91 3.42
C ASN A 113 9.80 -8.65 2.57
N ALA A 114 8.53 -8.29 2.74
CA ALA A 114 7.42 -8.84 1.98
C ALA A 114 7.64 -8.64 0.47
N SER A 115 7.36 -9.69 -0.33
CA SER A 115 7.63 -9.69 -1.77
C SER A 115 6.97 -8.53 -2.51
N GLY A 116 5.75 -8.14 -2.14
CA GLY A 116 5.05 -6.99 -2.74
C GLY A 116 5.76 -5.66 -2.49
N SER A 117 6.32 -5.45 -1.30
CA SER A 117 7.08 -4.22 -1.00
C SER A 117 8.43 -4.18 -1.71
N VAL A 118 9.06 -5.34 -1.90
CA VAL A 118 10.29 -5.47 -2.69
C VAL A 118 9.99 -5.22 -4.17
N GLU A 119 8.89 -5.76 -4.70
CA GLU A 119 8.42 -5.51 -6.07
C GLU A 119 8.16 -4.01 -6.28
N ALA A 120 7.45 -3.36 -5.35
CA ALA A 120 7.16 -1.93 -5.39
C ALA A 120 8.40 -1.03 -5.29
N ALA A 121 9.51 -1.54 -4.72
CA ALA A 121 10.80 -0.84 -4.64
C ALA A 121 11.75 -1.15 -5.81
N THR A 122 11.31 -2.00 -6.76
CA THR A 122 12.15 -2.53 -7.86
C THR A 122 11.65 -2.03 -9.20
N LYS A 123 12.58 -1.58 -10.07
CA LYS A 123 12.31 -1.27 -11.47
C LYS A 123 13.35 -1.99 -12.35
N ASP A 124 12.90 -2.71 -13.38
CA ASP A 124 13.74 -3.45 -14.31
C ASP A 124 14.74 -4.40 -13.62
N GLY A 125 14.31 -5.05 -12.52
CA GLY A 125 15.09 -5.99 -11.73
C GLY A 125 16.04 -5.35 -10.70
N THR A 126 16.20 -4.02 -10.72
CA THR A 126 17.08 -3.25 -9.81
C THR A 126 16.29 -2.68 -8.65
N LEU A 127 16.77 -2.86 -7.42
CA LEU A 127 16.21 -2.25 -6.21
C LEU A 127 16.64 -0.78 -6.10
N TYR A 128 15.70 0.15 -5.99
CA TYR A 128 15.97 1.58 -5.91
C TYR A 128 15.61 2.22 -4.55
N ALA A 129 14.94 1.47 -3.69
CA ALA A 129 14.58 1.97 -2.37
C ALA A 129 14.49 0.81 -1.36
N PHE A 130 14.56 1.15 -0.08
CA PHE A 130 14.37 0.21 1.03
C PHE A 130 12.90 0.14 1.40
N PRO A 131 12.29 -1.06 1.50
CA PRO A 131 10.94 -1.23 2.01
C PRO A 131 10.83 -0.76 3.46
N MET A 132 9.88 0.14 3.75
CA MET A 132 9.70 0.70 5.09
C MET A 132 8.43 0.21 5.76
N SER A 133 7.30 0.21 5.05
CA SER A 133 6.02 -0.27 5.56
C SER A 133 5.17 -0.93 4.46
N ALA A 134 4.20 -1.76 4.89
CA ALA A 134 3.28 -2.50 4.05
C ALA A 134 1.85 -2.39 4.58
N ASP A 135 1.40 -1.18 4.90
CA ASP A 135 0.14 -0.91 5.58
C ASP A 135 -0.89 -0.13 4.76
N ASN A 136 -0.55 0.23 3.52
CA ASN A 136 -1.47 0.92 2.62
C ASN A 136 -2.27 -0.07 1.78
N GLY A 137 -3.28 -0.66 2.39
CA GLY A 137 -4.23 -1.59 1.79
C GLY A 137 -5.55 -1.55 2.55
N TYR A 138 -6.52 -2.35 2.10
CA TYR A 138 -7.84 -2.39 2.71
C TYR A 138 -8.33 -3.83 2.87
N PHE A 139 -9.25 -4.01 3.81
CA PHE A 139 -9.79 -5.28 4.26
C PHE A 139 -11.20 -5.06 4.84
N LEU A 140 -11.82 -6.08 5.44
CA LEU A 140 -13.14 -6.00 6.02
C LEU A 140 -13.09 -5.84 7.53
N TYR A 141 -13.65 -4.73 8.06
CA TYR A 141 -14.08 -4.61 9.45
C TYR A 141 -15.51 -5.11 9.60
N TYR A 142 -15.81 -5.80 10.71
CA TYR A 142 -17.18 -6.22 11.00
C TYR A 142 -17.44 -6.30 12.51
N ASN A 143 -18.71 -6.17 12.90
CA ASN A 143 -19.14 -6.38 14.26
C ASN A 143 -19.49 -7.85 14.47
N SER A 144 -18.65 -8.59 15.20
CA SER A 144 -18.81 -10.04 15.42
C SER A 144 -20.03 -10.42 16.27
N GLU A 145 -20.68 -9.45 16.94
CA GLU A 145 -21.96 -9.67 17.61
C GLU A 145 -23.14 -9.75 16.61
N LEU A 146 -22.98 -9.25 15.40
CA LEU A 146 -24.01 -9.17 14.35
C LEU A 146 -23.69 -10.02 13.12
N VAL A 147 -22.41 -10.22 12.84
CA VAL A 147 -21.88 -10.93 11.67
C VAL A 147 -20.91 -11.98 12.20
N THR A 148 -21.17 -13.26 11.95
CA THR A 148 -20.22 -14.32 12.33
C THR A 148 -18.99 -14.32 11.43
N PRO A 149 -17.85 -14.91 11.86
CA PRO A 149 -16.69 -15.09 10.98
C PRO A 149 -17.01 -15.83 9.67
N GLU A 150 -17.96 -16.76 9.69
CA GLU A 150 -18.44 -17.48 8.52
C GLU A 150 -19.24 -16.56 7.59
N ASP A 151 -20.11 -15.71 8.14
CA ASP A 151 -20.91 -14.75 7.35
C ASP A 151 -20.00 -13.71 6.66
N ALA A 152 -18.87 -13.38 7.26
CA ALA A 152 -17.89 -12.43 6.70
C ALA A 152 -17.12 -12.96 5.47
N GLN A 153 -17.19 -14.27 5.17
CA GLN A 153 -16.37 -14.87 4.11
C GLN A 153 -16.87 -14.57 2.69
N THR A 154 -18.15 -14.30 2.51
CA THR A 154 -18.72 -14.02 1.18
C THR A 154 -19.63 -12.80 1.22
N TRP A 155 -19.71 -12.07 0.10
CA TRP A 155 -20.66 -10.96 -0.02
C TRP A 155 -22.11 -11.39 0.19
N ASP A 156 -22.47 -12.58 -0.29
CA ASP A 156 -23.85 -13.09 -0.18
C ASP A 156 -24.23 -13.31 1.28
N THR A 157 -23.39 -13.97 2.07
CA THR A 157 -23.65 -14.24 3.49
C THR A 157 -23.53 -12.98 4.35
N LEU A 158 -22.58 -12.11 4.02
CA LEU A 158 -22.35 -10.84 4.71
C LEU A 158 -23.57 -9.91 4.57
N LEU A 159 -24.08 -9.73 3.35
CA LEU A 159 -25.28 -8.92 3.10
C LEU A 159 -26.52 -9.50 3.76
N ALA A 160 -26.68 -10.84 3.74
CA ALA A 160 -27.78 -11.49 4.43
C ALA A 160 -27.74 -11.32 5.95
N ALA A 161 -26.54 -11.38 6.55
CA ALA A 161 -26.34 -11.09 7.98
C ALA A 161 -26.67 -9.64 8.31
N ALA A 162 -26.23 -8.69 7.48
CA ALA A 162 -26.54 -7.27 7.63
C ALA A 162 -28.05 -7.00 7.53
N GLU A 163 -28.74 -7.59 6.56
CA GLU A 163 -30.20 -7.46 6.42
C GLU A 163 -30.93 -7.99 7.66
N LYS A 164 -30.53 -9.17 8.15
CA LYS A 164 -31.07 -9.77 9.37
C LYS A 164 -30.85 -8.88 10.60
N ALA A 165 -29.72 -8.20 10.68
CA ALA A 165 -29.39 -7.27 11.77
C ALA A 165 -30.05 -5.89 11.60
N GLY A 166 -30.71 -5.61 10.48
CA GLY A 166 -31.24 -4.27 10.15
C GLY A 166 -30.14 -3.23 9.97
N LYS A 167 -28.97 -3.66 9.52
CA LYS A 167 -27.74 -2.86 9.34
C LYS A 167 -27.30 -2.89 7.85
N LYS A 168 -26.17 -2.21 7.58
CA LYS A 168 -25.59 -2.11 6.25
C LYS A 168 -24.15 -2.61 6.23
N VAL A 169 -23.69 -2.97 5.03
CA VAL A 169 -22.29 -3.18 4.69
C VAL A 169 -21.82 -2.03 3.81
N GLY A 170 -20.78 -1.32 4.22
CA GLY A 170 -20.28 -0.15 3.54
C GLY A 170 -19.05 -0.42 2.65
N MET A 171 -19.00 0.23 1.48
CA MET A 171 -17.82 0.26 0.62
C MET A 171 -17.83 1.47 -0.30
N THR A 172 -16.66 2.05 -0.58
CA THR A 172 -16.48 3.18 -1.51
C THR A 172 -16.30 2.69 -2.95
N LEU A 173 -17.39 2.26 -3.61
CA LEU A 173 -17.32 1.79 -5.00
C LEU A 173 -16.93 2.89 -6.00
N ALA A 174 -17.22 4.16 -5.69
CA ALA A 174 -16.86 5.31 -6.51
C ALA A 174 -15.38 5.72 -6.35
N SER A 175 -14.50 4.75 -6.13
CA SER A 175 -13.06 4.97 -6.05
C SER A 175 -12.33 3.84 -6.76
N GLY A 176 -11.43 4.20 -7.68
CA GLY A 176 -10.58 3.25 -8.41
C GLY A 176 -9.69 2.42 -7.49
N TRP A 177 -9.38 2.92 -6.28
CA TRP A 177 -8.67 2.19 -5.25
C TRP A 177 -9.45 0.97 -4.77
N TYR A 178 -10.75 1.11 -4.51
CA TYR A 178 -11.57 0.03 -3.98
C TYR A 178 -12.21 -0.84 -5.08
N ASN A 179 -12.74 -0.24 -6.17
CA ASN A 179 -13.47 -0.99 -7.19
C ASN A 179 -12.56 -1.95 -7.99
N ALA A 180 -11.26 -1.64 -8.11
CA ALA A 180 -10.26 -2.51 -8.72
C ALA A 180 -10.21 -3.91 -8.08
N SER A 181 -10.57 -4.03 -6.81
CA SER A 181 -10.50 -5.28 -6.05
C SER A 181 -11.33 -6.41 -6.65
N PHE A 182 -12.43 -6.10 -7.30
CA PHE A 182 -13.25 -7.08 -7.99
C PHE A 182 -12.55 -7.62 -9.24
N PHE A 183 -11.93 -6.75 -10.02
CA PHE A 183 -11.23 -7.12 -11.25
C PHE A 183 -9.94 -7.88 -10.96
N TYR A 184 -9.11 -7.41 -10.03
CA TYR A 184 -7.88 -8.10 -9.66
C TYR A 184 -8.15 -9.50 -9.10
N GLY A 185 -9.18 -9.66 -8.28
CA GLY A 185 -9.61 -10.97 -7.81
C GLY A 185 -10.03 -11.92 -8.92
N ALA A 186 -10.57 -11.41 -10.01
CA ALA A 186 -10.99 -12.18 -11.18
C ALA A 186 -9.86 -12.44 -12.19
N GLY A 187 -8.62 -12.06 -11.87
CA GLY A 187 -7.44 -12.30 -12.71
C GLY A 187 -7.23 -11.27 -13.83
N PHE A 188 -7.86 -10.09 -13.72
CA PHE A 188 -7.56 -8.95 -14.59
C PHE A 188 -6.33 -8.19 -14.11
N THR A 189 -5.73 -7.41 -15.00
CA THR A 189 -4.45 -6.74 -14.75
C THR A 189 -4.47 -5.26 -15.10
N THR A 190 -3.55 -4.54 -14.51
CA THR A 190 -3.11 -3.21 -14.94
C THR A 190 -1.60 -3.18 -15.03
N ALA A 191 -1.06 -2.37 -15.92
CA ALA A 191 0.38 -2.11 -16.03
C ALA A 191 0.62 -0.64 -16.40
N LEU A 192 1.73 -0.10 -15.94
CA LEU A 192 2.18 1.24 -16.30
C LEU A 192 3.05 1.14 -17.57
N ASN A 193 2.70 1.90 -18.61
CA ASN A 193 3.48 2.04 -19.83
C ASN A 193 4.57 3.10 -19.65
N ASP A 194 5.59 3.08 -20.50
CA ASP A 194 6.71 4.04 -20.49
C ASP A 194 6.27 5.50 -20.70
N ASP A 195 5.12 5.72 -21.32
CA ASP A 195 4.53 7.05 -21.57
C ASP A 195 3.64 7.53 -20.38
N GLY A 196 3.61 6.78 -19.27
CA GLY A 196 2.81 7.08 -18.09
C GLY A 196 1.33 6.75 -18.22
N SER A 197 0.89 6.15 -19.32
CA SER A 197 -0.47 5.62 -19.48
C SER A 197 -0.63 4.29 -18.74
N THR A 198 -1.89 3.90 -18.46
CA THR A 198 -2.22 2.60 -17.88
C THR A 198 -2.68 1.64 -18.97
N ALA A 199 -2.00 0.49 -19.11
CA ALA A 199 -2.53 -0.65 -19.83
C ALA A 199 -3.54 -1.37 -18.90
N MET A 200 -4.73 -1.69 -19.44
CA MET A 200 -5.82 -2.32 -18.69
C MET A 200 -6.58 -3.28 -19.59
N ASP A 201 -6.88 -4.49 -19.09
CA ASP A 201 -7.58 -5.55 -19.83
C ASP A 201 -9.04 -5.78 -19.34
N TRP A 202 -9.59 -4.89 -18.50
CA TRP A 202 -10.86 -5.10 -17.79
C TRP A 202 -12.10 -5.18 -18.69
N ASN A 203 -12.02 -4.72 -19.93
CA ASN A 203 -13.09 -4.83 -20.92
C ASN A 203 -13.05 -6.15 -21.73
N GLY A 204 -12.09 -7.02 -21.42
CA GLY A 204 -11.86 -8.30 -22.08
C GLY A 204 -12.30 -9.52 -21.25
N THR A 205 -11.50 -10.58 -21.39
CA THR A 205 -11.62 -11.82 -20.64
C THR A 205 -10.31 -12.09 -19.93
N SER A 206 -10.35 -12.30 -18.62
CA SER A 206 -9.17 -12.56 -17.80
C SER A 206 -8.54 -13.92 -18.09
N ALA A 207 -7.32 -14.13 -17.59
CA ALA A 207 -6.63 -15.42 -17.67
C ALA A 207 -7.43 -16.58 -17.05
N ASP A 208 -8.28 -16.28 -16.07
CA ASP A 208 -9.17 -17.25 -15.40
C ASP A 208 -10.49 -17.51 -16.14
N GLY A 209 -10.65 -16.90 -17.34
CA GLY A 209 -11.82 -17.09 -18.20
C GLY A 209 -13.07 -16.36 -17.71
N VAL A 210 -12.91 -15.28 -16.92
CA VAL A 210 -13.99 -14.41 -16.47
C VAL A 210 -14.02 -13.17 -17.37
N THR A 211 -15.21 -12.74 -17.81
CA THR A 211 -15.35 -11.49 -18.57
C THR A 211 -15.52 -10.30 -17.65
N GLY A 212 -15.05 -9.11 -18.07
CA GLY A 212 -15.29 -7.87 -17.33
C GLY A 212 -16.78 -7.60 -17.13
N VAL A 213 -17.61 -7.93 -18.11
CA VAL A 213 -19.07 -7.83 -18.00
C VAL A 213 -19.62 -8.65 -16.82
N GLN A 214 -19.14 -9.90 -16.63
CA GLN A 214 -19.54 -10.74 -15.50
C GLN A 214 -19.11 -10.13 -14.15
N VAL A 215 -17.92 -9.55 -14.06
CA VAL A 215 -17.47 -8.83 -12.85
C VAL A 215 -18.40 -7.67 -12.53
N VAL A 216 -18.73 -6.84 -13.52
CA VAL A 216 -19.65 -5.70 -13.32
C VAL A 216 -21.06 -6.16 -12.94
N GLN A 217 -21.56 -7.25 -13.52
CA GLN A 217 -22.85 -7.83 -13.14
C GLN A 217 -22.86 -8.22 -11.65
N SER A 218 -21.76 -8.81 -11.15
CA SER A 218 -21.61 -9.13 -9.73
C SER A 218 -21.57 -7.87 -8.85
N MET A 219 -20.82 -6.85 -9.26
CA MET A 219 -20.78 -5.57 -8.56
C MET A 219 -22.16 -4.90 -8.49
N LEU A 220 -22.92 -4.94 -9.59
CA LEU A 220 -24.30 -4.42 -9.65
C LEU A 220 -25.25 -5.22 -8.75
N GLY A 221 -25.07 -6.52 -8.64
CA GLY A 221 -25.81 -7.36 -7.69
C GLY A 221 -25.58 -6.96 -6.24
N ILE A 222 -24.32 -6.71 -5.86
CA ILE A 222 -23.94 -6.23 -4.54
C ILE A 222 -24.49 -4.81 -4.32
N ALA A 223 -24.21 -3.88 -5.22
CA ALA A 223 -24.63 -2.47 -5.09
C ALA A 223 -26.15 -2.29 -5.07
N GLY A 224 -26.88 -3.16 -5.75
CA GLY A 224 -28.36 -3.17 -5.77
C GLY A 224 -29.00 -3.82 -4.53
N ASN A 225 -28.22 -4.46 -3.65
CA ASN A 225 -28.74 -5.08 -2.44
C ASN A 225 -29.14 -4.02 -1.41
N SER A 226 -30.30 -4.17 -0.79
CA SER A 226 -30.82 -3.22 0.21
C SER A 226 -29.95 -3.07 1.44
N ALA A 227 -29.15 -4.07 1.79
CA ALA A 227 -28.19 -4.04 2.91
C ALA A 227 -26.83 -3.44 2.53
N PHE A 228 -26.56 -3.12 1.26
CA PHE A 228 -25.35 -2.42 0.85
C PHE A 228 -25.48 -0.91 1.00
N LEU A 229 -24.40 -0.24 1.40
CA LEU A 229 -24.27 1.20 1.46
C LEU A 229 -23.08 1.67 0.62
N PRO A 230 -23.30 2.31 -0.55
CA PRO A 230 -22.21 2.97 -1.25
C PRO A 230 -21.79 4.21 -0.45
N ILE A 231 -20.54 4.22 0.01
CA ILE A 231 -19.97 5.33 0.79
C ILE A 231 -19.23 6.27 -0.15
N ALA A 232 -19.40 7.57 0.04
CA ALA A 232 -18.62 8.58 -0.67
C ALA A 232 -17.14 8.55 -0.21
N ASP A 233 -16.23 8.87 -1.12
CA ASP A 233 -14.81 8.95 -0.79
C ASP A 233 -14.58 10.03 0.29
N GLY A 234 -13.78 9.69 1.30
CA GLY A 234 -13.52 10.55 2.46
C GLY A 234 -14.62 10.55 3.54
N ASP A 235 -15.73 9.79 3.38
CA ASP A 235 -16.85 9.77 4.35
C ASP A 235 -16.92 8.47 5.19
N VAL A 236 -15.96 7.56 5.04
CA VAL A 236 -16.01 6.24 5.68
C VAL A 236 -16.05 6.34 7.19
N SER A 237 -15.18 7.14 7.82
CA SER A 237 -15.15 7.32 9.28
C SER A 237 -16.48 7.86 9.84
N ASN A 238 -17.14 8.79 9.13
CA ASN A 238 -18.45 9.32 9.54
C ASN A 238 -19.54 8.23 9.45
N GLN A 239 -19.52 7.42 8.38
CA GLN A 239 -20.48 6.32 8.22
C GLN A 239 -20.29 5.23 9.28
N ILE A 240 -19.05 4.92 9.65
CA ILE A 240 -18.75 4.03 10.79
C ILE A 240 -19.35 4.59 12.09
N ALA A 241 -19.14 5.89 12.35
CA ALA A 241 -19.63 6.55 13.56
C ALA A 241 -21.17 6.71 13.60
N SER A 242 -21.86 6.62 12.45
CA SER A 242 -23.34 6.71 12.42
C SER A 242 -24.05 5.59 13.17
N GLY A 243 -23.37 4.43 13.31
CA GLY A 243 -23.93 3.23 13.91
C GLY A 243 -24.85 2.43 12.97
N ASP A 244 -24.96 2.80 11.69
CA ASP A 244 -25.79 2.09 10.70
C ASP A 244 -25.08 0.89 10.07
N LEU A 245 -23.75 0.81 10.21
CA LEU A 245 -22.94 -0.27 9.66
C LEU A 245 -22.78 -1.43 10.64
N CYS A 246 -22.81 -2.67 10.14
CA CYS A 246 -22.30 -3.85 10.82
C CYS A 246 -21.00 -4.35 10.21
N ALA A 247 -20.66 -3.88 9.02
CA ALA A 247 -19.38 -4.18 8.37
C ALA A 247 -19.01 -3.06 7.38
N VAL A 248 -17.71 -2.89 7.13
CA VAL A 248 -17.22 -1.87 6.20
C VAL A 248 -15.86 -2.27 5.65
N ILE A 249 -15.64 -2.00 4.36
CA ILE A 249 -14.32 -2.13 3.73
C ILE A 249 -13.58 -0.82 3.90
N SER A 250 -12.43 -0.87 4.59
CA SER A 250 -11.51 0.25 4.79
C SER A 250 -10.10 -0.26 5.16
N GLY A 251 -9.18 0.66 5.40
CA GLY A 251 -7.81 0.36 5.80
C GLY A 251 -7.53 0.63 7.28
N THR A 252 -6.26 0.53 7.66
CA THR A 252 -5.79 0.72 9.05
C THR A 252 -6.11 2.11 9.59
N TRP A 253 -6.26 3.12 8.74
CA TRP A 253 -6.61 4.51 9.09
C TRP A 253 -7.99 4.66 9.75
N ASP A 254 -8.91 3.70 9.57
CA ASP A 254 -10.24 3.69 10.20
C ASP A 254 -10.32 2.72 11.40
N ALA A 255 -9.21 2.12 11.85
CA ALA A 255 -9.20 1.15 12.94
C ALA A 255 -9.80 1.70 14.24
N ALA A 256 -9.41 2.91 14.65
CA ALA A 256 -9.93 3.56 15.85
C ALA A 256 -11.44 3.85 15.77
N ALA A 257 -11.92 4.28 14.58
CA ALA A 257 -13.34 4.52 14.35
C ALA A 257 -14.14 3.21 14.40
N ALA A 258 -13.65 2.15 13.76
CA ALA A 258 -14.29 0.83 13.78
C ALA A 258 -14.30 0.22 15.18
N GLN A 259 -13.19 0.32 15.92
CA GLN A 259 -13.10 -0.16 17.30
C GLN A 259 -14.10 0.57 18.20
N THR A 260 -14.21 1.88 18.07
CA THR A 260 -15.17 2.68 18.85
C THR A 260 -16.62 2.30 18.53
N ALA A 261 -16.94 2.13 17.23
CA ALA A 261 -18.31 1.87 16.78
C ALA A 261 -18.77 0.43 17.07
N PHE A 262 -17.88 -0.55 16.94
CA PHE A 262 -18.21 -1.97 17.12
C PHE A 262 -17.96 -2.48 18.55
N GLY A 263 -17.22 -1.74 19.37
CA GLY A 263 -17.01 -2.08 20.79
C GLY A 263 -16.44 -3.48 20.98
N ASP A 264 -17.09 -4.29 21.83
CA ASP A 264 -16.66 -5.67 22.12
C ASP A 264 -16.78 -6.60 20.90
N GLY A 265 -17.59 -6.20 19.91
CA GLY A 265 -17.72 -6.91 18.62
C GLY A 265 -16.68 -6.55 17.58
N TYR A 266 -15.72 -5.65 17.88
CA TYR A 266 -14.68 -5.24 16.90
C TYR A 266 -13.89 -6.42 16.37
N ALA A 267 -13.99 -6.66 15.08
CA ALA A 267 -13.29 -7.72 14.37
C ALA A 267 -12.92 -7.26 12.96
N ALA A 268 -11.92 -7.90 12.38
CA ALA A 268 -11.51 -7.67 11.00
C ALA A 268 -11.01 -8.97 10.37
N THR A 269 -11.11 -9.07 9.05
CA THR A 269 -10.62 -10.18 8.23
C THR A 269 -10.36 -9.70 6.82
N LYS A 270 -9.76 -10.56 5.98
CA LYS A 270 -9.59 -10.26 4.55
C LYS A 270 -10.91 -9.92 3.88
N LEU A 271 -10.85 -9.36 2.67
CA LEU A 271 -12.04 -9.09 1.85
C LEU A 271 -12.86 -10.36 1.59
N PRO A 272 -14.19 -10.25 1.53
CA PRO A 272 -15.04 -11.39 1.21
C PRO A 272 -14.83 -11.85 -0.23
N THR A 273 -15.21 -13.10 -0.50
CA THR A 273 -15.38 -13.59 -1.86
C THR A 273 -16.70 -13.11 -2.45
N TYR A 274 -16.80 -13.04 -3.77
CA TYR A 274 -18.04 -12.71 -4.47
C TYR A 274 -18.39 -13.74 -5.54
N THR A 275 -19.68 -13.93 -5.78
CA THR A 275 -20.19 -14.82 -6.83
C THR A 275 -20.07 -14.14 -8.19
N CYS A 276 -19.39 -14.76 -9.15
CA CYS A 276 -19.23 -14.29 -10.50
C CYS A 276 -19.51 -15.43 -11.50
N GLY A 277 -20.67 -15.40 -12.12
CA GLY A 277 -21.14 -16.55 -12.90
C GLY A 277 -21.32 -17.80 -12.03
N ASP A 278 -20.59 -18.85 -12.36
CA ASP A 278 -20.55 -20.13 -11.62
C ASP A 278 -19.35 -20.23 -10.65
N LYS A 279 -18.57 -19.13 -10.50
CA LYS A 279 -17.36 -19.09 -9.70
C LYS A 279 -17.54 -18.28 -8.43
N GLN A 280 -16.86 -18.71 -7.37
CA GLN A 280 -16.64 -17.91 -6.16
C GLN A 280 -15.24 -17.34 -6.22
N ILE A 281 -15.13 -15.99 -6.31
CA ILE A 281 -13.87 -15.28 -6.54
C ILE A 281 -13.46 -14.57 -5.26
N GLN A 282 -12.22 -14.78 -4.81
CA GLN A 282 -11.66 -14.00 -3.73
C GLN A 282 -11.39 -12.58 -4.23
N GLN A 283 -12.00 -11.59 -3.59
CA GLN A 283 -11.76 -10.19 -3.90
C GLN A 283 -10.29 -9.85 -3.64
N GLY A 284 -9.63 -9.23 -4.60
CA GLY A 284 -8.26 -8.74 -4.46
C GLY A 284 -8.20 -7.43 -3.71
N SER A 285 -7.04 -6.81 -3.68
CA SER A 285 -6.90 -5.44 -3.18
C SER A 285 -5.75 -4.74 -3.91
N VAL A 286 -5.82 -3.43 -4.01
CA VAL A 286 -4.63 -2.64 -4.32
C VAL A 286 -3.76 -2.61 -3.08
N ALA A 287 -2.46 -2.81 -3.24
CA ALA A 287 -1.48 -2.74 -2.18
C ALA A 287 -0.49 -1.60 -2.47
N GLY A 288 -0.40 -0.66 -1.55
CA GLY A 288 0.60 0.40 -1.54
C GLY A 288 1.62 0.19 -0.42
N PHE A 289 2.79 0.77 -0.60
CA PHE A 289 3.91 0.63 0.32
C PHE A 289 4.54 1.99 0.54
N LYS A 290 5.24 2.16 1.67
CA LYS A 290 6.13 3.30 1.86
C LYS A 290 7.57 2.81 1.78
N LEU A 291 8.38 3.59 1.12
CA LEU A 291 9.76 3.28 0.77
C LEU A 291 10.69 4.38 1.24
N VAL A 292 11.96 4.05 1.46
CA VAL A 292 13.02 5.03 1.75
C VAL A 292 14.06 4.98 0.63
N GLY A 293 14.23 6.08 -0.06
CA GLY A 293 15.20 6.25 -1.13
C GLY A 293 16.42 7.05 -0.72
N VAL A 294 17.50 6.86 -1.47
CA VAL A 294 18.73 7.63 -1.38
C VAL A 294 18.85 8.50 -2.62
N ASN A 295 19.13 9.78 -2.43
CA ASN A 295 19.35 10.73 -3.51
C ASN A 295 20.61 10.36 -4.28
N LYS A 296 20.51 10.22 -5.61
CA LYS A 296 21.65 9.91 -6.48
C LYS A 296 22.77 10.96 -6.42
N TYR A 297 22.44 12.20 -6.07
CA TYR A 297 23.39 13.31 -5.97
C TYR A 297 23.96 13.50 -4.56
N SER A 298 23.69 12.58 -3.63
CA SER A 298 24.28 12.62 -2.29
C SER A 298 25.80 12.53 -2.37
N ALA A 299 26.49 13.50 -1.76
CA ALA A 299 27.95 13.49 -1.65
C ALA A 299 28.46 12.33 -0.77
N ASN A 300 27.60 11.76 0.07
CA ASN A 300 27.88 10.68 1.02
C ASN A 300 26.98 9.46 0.76
N ALA A 301 26.80 9.07 -0.51
CA ALA A 301 25.84 8.05 -0.92
C ALA A 301 25.96 6.73 -0.14
N GLY A 302 27.17 6.26 0.21
CA GLY A 302 27.37 5.07 1.05
C GLY A 302 26.76 5.23 2.44
N TRP A 303 27.02 6.35 3.12
CA TRP A 303 26.45 6.63 4.45
C TRP A 303 24.95 6.92 4.41
N ALA A 304 24.48 7.57 3.35
CA ALA A 304 23.05 7.75 3.11
C ALA A 304 22.34 6.41 2.93
N THR A 305 22.95 5.47 2.21
CA THR A 305 22.43 4.09 2.06
C THR A 305 22.37 3.36 3.39
N LEU A 306 23.42 3.47 4.21
CA LEU A 306 23.43 2.85 5.54
C LEU A 306 22.38 3.47 6.48
N LEU A 307 22.13 4.78 6.37
CA LEU A 307 21.06 5.44 7.12
C LEU A 307 19.68 4.98 6.65
N ALA A 308 19.46 4.88 5.34
CA ALA A 308 18.21 4.38 4.77
C ALA A 308 17.94 2.93 5.20
N ASP A 309 18.95 2.08 5.14
CA ASP A 309 18.89 0.70 5.65
C ASP A 309 18.61 0.66 7.15
N TRP A 310 19.26 1.51 7.94
CA TRP A 310 19.08 1.56 9.39
C TRP A 310 17.64 1.86 9.78
N ILE A 311 17.06 2.93 9.24
CA ILE A 311 15.69 3.34 9.60
C ILE A 311 14.60 2.41 9.05
N THR A 312 14.97 1.45 8.20
CA THR A 312 14.08 0.44 7.61
C THR A 312 14.43 -1.00 7.99
N ASN A 313 15.43 -1.21 8.86
CA ASN A 313 15.79 -2.53 9.34
C ASN A 313 14.72 -3.13 10.27
N GLU A 314 14.89 -4.40 10.64
CA GLU A 314 13.95 -5.16 11.49
C GLU A 314 13.63 -4.42 12.79
N ASP A 315 14.65 -3.98 13.55
CA ASP A 315 14.48 -3.32 14.84
C ASP A 315 13.69 -1.99 14.69
N ASN A 316 14.01 -1.20 13.67
CA ASN A 316 13.36 0.10 13.45
C ASN A 316 11.96 -0.03 12.84
N GLN A 317 11.66 -1.10 12.09
CA GLN A 317 10.28 -1.39 11.71
C GLN A 317 9.44 -1.86 12.91
N ALA A 318 10.04 -2.60 13.87
CA ALA A 318 9.37 -2.94 15.13
C ALA A 318 9.08 -1.68 15.99
N ILE A 319 10.04 -0.76 16.09
CA ILE A 319 9.83 0.55 16.76
C ILE A 319 8.70 1.33 16.08
N ARG A 320 8.68 1.39 14.74
CA ARG A 320 7.65 2.07 13.97
C ARG A 320 6.27 1.49 14.24
N PHE A 321 6.14 0.17 14.33
CA PHE A 321 4.89 -0.47 14.72
C PHE A 321 4.50 -0.12 16.16
N ALA A 322 5.43 -0.24 17.11
CA ALA A 322 5.16 0.00 18.54
C ALA A 322 4.73 1.46 18.83
N GLU A 323 5.32 2.44 18.14
CA GLU A 323 5.03 3.87 18.37
C GLU A 323 3.91 4.42 17.48
N ARG A 324 3.69 3.83 16.29
CA ARG A 324 2.82 4.40 15.26
C ARG A 324 1.76 3.43 14.73
N GLU A 325 1.79 2.17 15.13
CA GLU A 325 0.93 1.08 14.62
C GLU A 325 0.98 0.95 13.07
N ILE A 326 2.12 1.31 12.46
CA ILE A 326 2.35 1.19 11.03
C ILE A 326 2.74 -0.24 10.69
N GLY A 327 2.01 -0.87 9.78
CA GLY A 327 2.23 -2.26 9.38
C GLY A 327 3.62 -2.47 8.76
N PRO A 328 4.44 -3.38 9.31
CA PRO A 328 5.81 -3.59 8.84
C PRO A 328 5.86 -4.29 7.49
N SER A 329 6.87 -3.94 6.69
CA SER A 329 7.27 -4.69 5.50
C SER A 329 8.14 -5.90 5.87
N ASN A 330 8.94 -5.79 6.95
CA ASN A 330 9.80 -6.87 7.41
C ASN A 330 8.98 -8.09 7.86
N ILE A 331 9.30 -9.26 7.29
CA ILE A 331 8.50 -10.48 7.49
C ILE A 331 8.59 -11.04 8.91
N ASN A 332 9.72 -10.85 9.60
CA ASN A 332 9.88 -11.28 10.99
C ASN A 332 9.03 -10.41 11.92
N VAL A 333 9.08 -9.08 11.73
CA VAL A 333 8.26 -8.15 12.51
C VAL A 333 6.77 -8.39 12.24
N ALA A 334 6.37 -8.55 10.97
CA ALA A 334 4.99 -8.86 10.60
C ALA A 334 4.47 -10.16 11.23
N GLY A 335 5.35 -11.16 11.38
CA GLY A 335 5.03 -12.44 12.02
C GLY A 335 5.13 -12.45 13.55
N SER A 336 5.54 -11.34 14.19
CA SER A 336 5.64 -11.25 15.65
C SER A 336 4.27 -11.36 16.32
N GLU A 337 4.24 -11.81 17.58
CA GLU A 337 3.00 -11.89 18.38
C GLU A 337 2.37 -10.50 18.56
N GLU A 338 3.19 -9.48 18.74
CA GLU A 338 2.75 -8.10 18.94
C GLU A 338 2.00 -7.56 17.71
N VAL A 339 2.55 -7.74 16.51
CA VAL A 339 1.91 -7.30 15.25
C VAL A 339 0.70 -8.17 14.93
N SER A 340 0.83 -9.50 15.02
CA SER A 340 -0.23 -10.43 14.68
C SER A 340 -1.45 -10.39 15.62
N SER A 341 -1.30 -9.85 16.82
CA SER A 341 -2.42 -9.61 17.76
C SER A 341 -3.18 -8.32 17.48
N ASN A 342 -2.64 -7.40 16.66
CA ASN A 342 -3.37 -6.22 16.22
C ASN A 342 -4.41 -6.63 15.16
N THR A 343 -5.69 -6.46 15.47
CA THR A 343 -6.81 -6.92 14.64
C THR A 343 -6.76 -6.37 13.21
N ALA A 344 -6.48 -5.07 13.05
CA ALA A 344 -6.44 -4.42 11.74
C ALA A 344 -5.23 -4.88 10.91
N ILE A 345 -4.05 -4.92 11.51
CA ILE A 345 -2.82 -5.35 10.84
C ILE A 345 -2.87 -6.84 10.49
N ALA A 346 -3.44 -7.68 11.36
CA ALA A 346 -3.62 -9.10 11.07
C ALA A 346 -4.53 -9.32 9.84
N ALA A 347 -5.64 -8.59 9.76
CA ALA A 347 -6.56 -8.64 8.62
C ALA A 347 -5.92 -8.13 7.32
N LEU A 348 -5.13 -7.04 7.40
CA LEU A 348 -4.37 -6.54 6.28
C LEU A 348 -3.31 -7.54 5.81
N SER A 349 -2.60 -8.18 6.74
CA SER A 349 -1.63 -9.23 6.43
C SER A 349 -2.29 -10.43 5.76
N GLU A 350 -3.47 -10.87 6.22
CA GLU A 350 -4.26 -11.92 5.56
C GLU A 350 -4.66 -11.52 4.14
N GLN A 351 -5.10 -10.27 3.95
CA GLN A 351 -5.49 -9.74 2.63
C GLN A 351 -4.30 -9.59 1.68
N SER A 352 -3.09 -9.37 2.19
CA SER A 352 -1.90 -9.13 1.37
C SER A 352 -1.57 -10.28 0.42
N ALA A 353 -2.00 -11.53 0.75
CA ALA A 353 -1.88 -12.68 -0.15
C ALA A 353 -2.67 -12.52 -1.47
N TYR A 354 -3.61 -11.59 -1.51
CA TYR A 354 -4.47 -11.25 -2.66
C TYR A 354 -4.26 -9.81 -3.12
N GLY A 355 -3.21 -9.17 -2.62
CA GLY A 355 -2.84 -7.79 -2.97
C GLY A 355 -2.15 -7.72 -4.33
N VAL A 356 -2.46 -6.67 -5.08
CA VAL A 356 -1.79 -6.31 -6.32
C VAL A 356 -1.09 -4.98 -6.11
N VAL A 357 0.20 -4.94 -6.40
CA VAL A 357 0.98 -3.69 -6.27
C VAL A 357 0.35 -2.61 -7.16
N GLN A 358 0.20 -1.41 -6.62
CA GLN A 358 -0.34 -0.27 -7.36
C GLN A 358 0.63 0.14 -8.47
N ILE A 359 0.30 -0.27 -9.71
CA ILE A 359 1.05 0.06 -10.93
C ILE A 359 0.07 0.64 -11.94
N VAL A 360 -0.24 1.94 -11.78
CA VAL A 360 -1.17 2.68 -12.65
C VAL A 360 -0.64 4.09 -12.89
N GLY A 361 -0.94 4.67 -14.06
CA GLY A 361 -0.61 6.05 -14.37
C GLY A 361 -1.57 7.05 -13.73
N GLY A 362 -1.18 8.32 -13.70
CA GLY A 362 -1.96 9.38 -13.05
C GLY A 362 -3.36 9.59 -13.64
N LYS A 363 -3.59 9.24 -14.91
CA LYS A 363 -4.90 9.33 -15.58
C LYS A 363 -5.85 8.16 -15.25
N TYR A 364 -5.45 7.20 -14.41
CA TYR A 364 -6.29 6.08 -13.99
C TYR A 364 -7.47 6.51 -13.12
N TRP A 365 -7.27 7.46 -12.21
CA TRP A 365 -8.16 7.70 -11.08
C TRP A 365 -9.53 8.24 -11.46
N ASP A 366 -9.60 9.25 -12.34
CA ASP A 366 -10.86 9.88 -12.73
C ASP A 366 -11.77 8.95 -13.55
N PRO A 367 -11.29 8.23 -14.58
CA PRO A 367 -12.10 7.23 -15.29
C PRO A 367 -12.58 6.11 -14.38
N ALA A 368 -11.73 5.59 -13.49
CA ALA A 368 -12.07 4.52 -12.56
C ALA A 368 -13.12 4.98 -11.51
N LYS A 369 -13.02 6.23 -11.05
CA LYS A 369 -14.04 6.86 -10.20
C LYS A 369 -15.36 6.98 -10.92
N THR A 370 -15.37 7.55 -12.13
CA THR A 370 -16.58 7.73 -12.94
C THR A 370 -17.28 6.39 -13.22
N PHE A 371 -16.50 5.35 -13.52
CA PHE A 371 -17.03 3.99 -13.69
C PHE A 371 -17.68 3.49 -12.40
N GLY A 372 -16.99 3.61 -11.26
CA GLY A 372 -17.51 3.20 -9.94
C GLY A 372 -18.78 3.96 -9.54
N GLU A 373 -18.90 5.25 -9.89
CA GLU A 373 -20.12 6.03 -9.70
C GLU A 373 -21.30 5.49 -10.51
N LYS A 374 -21.08 5.08 -11.79
CA LYS A 374 -22.13 4.46 -12.62
C LYS A 374 -22.66 3.17 -11.98
N VAL A 375 -21.78 2.36 -11.39
CA VAL A 375 -22.15 1.13 -10.65
C VAL A 375 -22.92 1.48 -9.37
N ALA A 376 -22.35 2.32 -8.52
CA ALA A 376 -22.89 2.65 -7.20
C ALA A 376 -24.27 3.33 -7.26
N GLN A 377 -24.51 4.12 -8.30
CA GLN A 377 -25.77 4.86 -8.51
C GLN A 377 -26.81 4.09 -9.35
N GLY A 378 -26.52 2.84 -9.73
CA GLY A 378 -27.42 2.00 -10.52
C GLY A 378 -27.72 2.54 -11.92
N GLN A 379 -26.77 3.30 -12.51
CA GLN A 379 -26.87 3.80 -13.87
C GLN A 379 -26.67 2.68 -14.91
N LEU A 380 -25.95 1.63 -14.56
CA LEU A 380 -25.83 0.39 -15.34
C LEU A 380 -26.89 -0.62 -14.91
N LYS A 381 -27.29 -1.51 -15.84
CA LYS A 381 -28.25 -2.57 -15.57
C LYS A 381 -27.56 -3.93 -15.78
N ALA A 382 -27.77 -4.87 -14.87
CA ALA A 382 -27.14 -6.17 -14.91
C ALA A 382 -27.52 -7.02 -16.12
N ASP A 383 -28.71 -6.78 -16.70
CA ASP A 383 -29.23 -7.43 -17.91
C ASP A 383 -28.86 -6.70 -19.22
N ASP A 384 -28.22 -5.53 -19.15
CA ASP A 384 -27.72 -4.77 -20.30
C ASP A 384 -26.22 -5.00 -20.52
N GLU A 385 -25.86 -6.17 -21.01
CA GLU A 385 -24.46 -6.53 -21.29
C GLU A 385 -23.76 -5.53 -22.23
N ALA A 386 -24.50 -5.01 -23.22
CA ALA A 386 -23.94 -4.05 -24.17
C ALA A 386 -23.64 -2.70 -23.51
N GLY A 387 -24.51 -2.24 -22.62
CA GLY A 387 -24.29 -1.02 -21.83
C GLY A 387 -23.12 -1.17 -20.84
N ILE A 388 -22.99 -2.34 -20.20
CA ILE A 388 -21.83 -2.66 -19.35
C ILE A 388 -20.54 -2.69 -20.17
N GLN A 389 -20.53 -3.36 -21.32
CA GLN A 389 -19.35 -3.41 -22.20
C GLN A 389 -18.92 -1.99 -22.64
N ALA A 390 -19.87 -1.16 -23.04
CA ALA A 390 -19.59 0.22 -23.44
C ALA A 390 -18.97 1.04 -22.28
N ALA A 391 -19.42 0.83 -21.04
CA ALA A 391 -18.85 1.50 -19.87
C ALA A 391 -17.43 1.02 -19.55
N LEU A 392 -17.15 -0.28 -19.75
CA LEU A 392 -15.79 -0.83 -19.61
C LEU A 392 -14.85 -0.35 -20.72
N ASP A 393 -15.34 -0.25 -21.96
CA ASP A 393 -14.55 0.29 -23.10
C ASP A 393 -14.18 1.77 -22.85
N GLU A 394 -15.13 2.57 -22.34
CA GLU A 394 -14.89 3.97 -21.95
C GLU A 394 -13.86 4.09 -20.82
N LEU A 395 -13.92 3.20 -19.82
CA LEU A 395 -12.94 3.14 -18.73
C LEU A 395 -11.54 2.85 -19.27
N VAL A 396 -11.40 1.77 -20.08
CA VAL A 396 -10.10 1.35 -20.65
C VAL A 396 -9.53 2.42 -21.55
N GLU A 397 -10.34 3.06 -22.39
CA GLU A 397 -9.91 4.18 -23.24
C GLU A 397 -9.44 5.37 -22.38
N GLY A 398 -10.19 5.71 -21.32
CA GLY A 398 -9.88 6.83 -20.43
C GLY A 398 -8.56 6.69 -19.68
N VAL A 399 -8.21 5.48 -19.23
CA VAL A 399 -6.96 5.22 -18.50
C VAL A 399 -5.74 5.06 -19.41
N SER A 400 -5.97 4.79 -20.70
CA SER A 400 -4.91 4.61 -21.70
C SER A 400 -4.34 5.92 -22.26
N VAL A 401 -4.75 7.07 -21.69
CA VAL A 401 -4.23 8.39 -22.07
C VAL A 401 -2.86 8.59 -21.41
N PRO A 402 -1.80 8.97 -22.17
CA PRO A 402 -0.50 9.29 -21.61
C PRO A 402 -0.56 10.40 -20.56
N ALA A 403 0.36 10.37 -19.59
CA ALA A 403 0.61 11.50 -18.71
C ALA A 403 1.12 12.70 -19.55
N GLU A 404 0.62 13.91 -19.28
CA GLU A 404 1.05 15.13 -19.97
C GLU A 404 2.42 15.59 -19.44
#